data_2a4ad42cfadb599fb7a349a2ac9a1d0c
#
_entry.id   2a4ad42cfadb599fb7a349a2ac9a1d0c
#
_cell.length_a   1.000
_cell.length_b   1.000
_cell.length_c   1.000
_cell.angle_alpha   90.00
_cell.angle_beta   90.00
_cell.angle_gamma   90.00
#
_symmetry.space_group_name_H-M   'P 1'
#
loop_
_entity.id
_entity.type
_entity.pdbx_description
1 polymer ?
#
loop_
_entity_poly.entity_id
_entity_poly.type
_entity_poly.pdbx_seq_one_letter_code
_entity_poly.pdbx_strand_id
1 'polypeptide(L)'
;MEKRILSVKYSIFGKYDYIEATPEIISRLFQAFAPDGFMPNMINLLKIQQPQNIVQQILRPQLINQKMSCTISLLPERVDIEFSNSEYTDNVLDYLKRLIDLFELRISIFALNTATILDNLSEVEIKQLNTKLTPPENYCDEQNLVEYSSRRISRKVLDAISENINVGRNITSIAQVIEGQQVINQIQVDTDINTLGELTKERFDLDACREFFEMAANTDKDVVNNIEEIVNVD
;
A
#
# COMPACT_ATOMS: atom_id res chain seq x y z
N MET A 1 3.73 23.85 3.86
CA MET A 1 3.32 22.42 3.74
C MET A 1 4.54 21.57 3.45
N GLU A 2 4.71 20.44 4.13
CA GLU A 2 5.76 19.43 3.88
C GLU A 2 5.08 18.10 3.52
N LYS A 3 5.68 17.38 2.56
CA LYS A 3 5.17 16.09 2.09
C LYS A 3 6.10 14.95 2.54
N ARG A 4 5.53 13.91 3.10
CA ARG A 4 6.27 12.73 3.55
C ARG A 4 5.52 11.46 3.23
N ILE A 5 6.15 10.55 2.50
CA ILE A 5 5.63 9.21 2.24
C ILE A 5 5.91 8.35 3.48
N LEU A 6 4.85 7.78 4.07
CA LEU A 6 4.95 6.88 5.22
C LEU A 6 5.23 5.45 4.78
N SER A 7 4.53 5.00 3.75
CA SER A 7 4.74 3.67 3.21
C SER A 7 4.32 3.57 1.75
N VAL A 8 5.00 2.68 1.03
CA VAL A 8 4.61 2.20 -0.31
C VAL A 8 4.63 0.68 -0.26
N LYS A 9 3.49 0.05 -0.55
CA LYS A 9 3.33 -1.39 -0.54
C LYS A 9 2.87 -1.91 -1.90
N TYR A 10 3.68 -2.76 -2.48
CA TYR A 10 3.43 -3.50 -3.71
C TYR A 10 2.94 -4.89 -3.36
N SER A 11 1.81 -5.30 -3.88
CA SER A 11 1.23 -6.60 -3.62
C SER A 11 0.91 -7.34 -4.91
N ILE A 12 1.29 -8.60 -4.98
CA ILE A 12 0.83 -9.57 -5.98
C ILE A 12 0.00 -10.64 -5.28
N PHE A 13 -1.15 -10.96 -5.84
CA PHE A 13 -2.05 -11.94 -5.26
C PHE A 13 -2.11 -13.20 -6.12
N GLY A 14 -2.24 -14.34 -5.44
CA GLY A 14 -2.34 -15.67 -6.03
C GLY A 14 -2.56 -16.71 -4.94
N LYS A 15 -2.32 -17.97 -5.26
CA LYS A 15 -2.40 -19.09 -4.31
C LYS A 15 -1.00 -19.51 -3.90
N TYR A 16 -0.55 -19.10 -2.73
CA TYR A 16 0.81 -19.30 -2.23
C TYR A 16 0.85 -20.09 -0.92
N ASP A 17 -0.22 -20.87 -0.62
CA ASP A 17 -0.32 -21.68 0.61
C ASP A 17 0.87 -22.64 0.78
N TYR A 18 1.47 -23.10 -0.33
CA TYR A 18 2.61 -24.03 -0.35
C TYR A 18 3.93 -23.41 0.12
N ILE A 19 4.03 -22.09 0.28
CA ILE A 19 5.24 -21.40 0.73
C ILE A 19 5.19 -21.28 2.26
N GLU A 20 5.57 -22.33 2.99
CA GLU A 20 5.64 -22.31 4.45
C GLU A 20 7.06 -21.99 4.93
N ALA A 21 7.21 -21.50 6.18
CA ALA A 21 8.52 -21.16 6.76
C ALA A 21 9.31 -22.41 7.19
N THR A 22 9.61 -23.29 6.22
CA THR A 22 10.49 -24.45 6.45
C THR A 22 11.97 -24.03 6.39
N PRO A 23 12.89 -24.77 7.03
CA PRO A 23 14.33 -24.48 6.96
C PRO A 23 14.85 -24.39 5.51
N GLU A 24 14.32 -25.21 4.60
CA GLU A 24 14.68 -25.22 3.19
C GLU A 24 14.27 -23.91 2.50
N ILE A 25 13.01 -23.50 2.67
CA ILE A 25 12.48 -22.26 2.08
C ILE A 25 13.21 -21.05 2.64
N ILE A 26 13.45 -21.00 3.95
CA ILE A 26 14.22 -19.93 4.59
C ILE A 26 15.64 -19.86 4.04
N SER A 27 16.31 -21.01 3.85
CA SER A 27 17.65 -21.07 3.27
C SER A 27 17.68 -20.55 1.83
N ARG A 28 16.74 -20.96 0.99
CA ARG A 28 16.61 -20.49 -0.41
C ARG A 28 16.40 -18.97 -0.47
N LEU A 29 15.51 -18.44 0.37
CA LEU A 29 15.26 -17.00 0.45
C LEU A 29 16.50 -16.24 0.92
N PHE A 30 17.20 -16.76 1.94
CA PHE A 30 18.44 -16.14 2.42
C PHE A 30 19.51 -16.10 1.31
N GLN A 31 19.74 -17.20 0.61
CA GLN A 31 20.70 -17.24 -0.48
C GLN A 31 20.38 -16.23 -1.60
N ALA A 32 19.09 -16.04 -1.92
CA ALA A 32 18.67 -15.14 -3.00
C ALA A 32 18.70 -13.66 -2.62
N PHE A 33 18.48 -13.32 -1.33
CA PHE A 33 18.25 -11.94 -0.90
C PHE A 33 19.29 -11.38 0.10
N ALA A 34 20.16 -12.22 0.68
CA ALA A 34 21.23 -11.77 1.56
C ALA A 34 22.21 -10.80 0.88
N PRO A 35 22.56 -10.92 -0.42
CA PRO A 35 23.41 -9.94 -1.09
C PRO A 35 22.87 -8.52 -1.05
N ASP A 36 21.54 -8.35 -1.01
CA ASP A 36 20.87 -7.05 -0.89
C ASP A 36 20.69 -6.60 0.56
N GLY A 37 21.14 -7.39 1.54
CA GLY A 37 21.06 -7.08 2.96
C GLY A 37 19.75 -7.50 3.65
N PHE A 38 18.96 -8.36 3.02
CA PHE A 38 17.78 -8.93 3.66
C PHE A 38 18.15 -10.05 4.61
N MET A 39 17.45 -10.09 5.75
CA MET A 39 17.54 -11.16 6.75
C MET A 39 16.20 -11.88 6.86
N PRO A 40 16.23 -13.22 6.94
CA PRO A 40 15.02 -14.01 7.13
C PRO A 40 14.37 -13.71 8.48
N ASN A 41 13.06 -13.66 8.48
CA ASN A 41 12.18 -13.57 9.63
C ASN A 41 10.95 -14.47 9.39
N MET A 42 10.10 -14.61 10.38
CA MET A 42 8.86 -15.40 10.28
C MET A 42 7.68 -14.62 10.85
N ILE A 43 6.56 -14.68 10.15
CA ILE A 43 5.28 -14.16 10.62
C ILE A 43 4.44 -15.34 11.11
N ASN A 44 3.82 -15.16 12.28
CA ASN A 44 2.87 -16.12 12.82
C ASN A 44 1.45 -15.71 12.46
N LEU A 45 0.79 -16.51 11.62
CA LEU A 45 -0.60 -16.31 11.25
C LEU A 45 -1.49 -17.27 12.05
N LEU A 46 -2.64 -16.74 12.49
CA LEU A 46 -3.66 -17.56 13.15
C LEU A 46 -4.77 -17.90 12.13
N LYS A 47 -4.94 -19.18 11.84
CA LYS A 47 -6.04 -19.68 11.01
C LYS A 47 -7.11 -20.29 11.90
N ILE A 48 -8.31 -19.71 11.87
CA ILE A 48 -9.46 -20.24 12.60
C ILE A 48 -10.23 -21.17 11.66
N GLN A 49 -10.29 -22.45 11.96
CA GLN A 49 -11.08 -23.42 11.20
C GLN A 49 -12.50 -23.50 11.80
N GLN A 50 -13.47 -23.03 11.05
CA GLN A 50 -14.89 -23.25 11.37
C GLN A 50 -15.37 -24.62 10.83
N PRO A 51 -16.31 -25.32 11.51
CA PRO A 51 -17.10 -24.88 12.67
C PRO A 51 -16.48 -25.19 14.03
N GLN A 52 -15.32 -25.85 14.07
CA GLN A 52 -14.74 -26.38 15.32
C GLN A 52 -13.95 -25.35 16.14
N ASN A 53 -13.81 -24.13 15.66
CA ASN A 53 -13.01 -23.04 16.27
C ASN A 53 -11.56 -23.47 16.61
N ILE A 54 -10.99 -24.39 15.84
CA ILE A 54 -9.59 -24.79 16.01
C ILE A 54 -8.72 -23.66 15.51
N VAL A 55 -7.86 -23.15 16.38
CA VAL A 55 -6.86 -22.14 16.04
C VAL A 55 -5.56 -22.87 15.64
N GLN A 56 -5.20 -22.78 14.38
CA GLN A 56 -3.93 -23.28 13.87
C GLN A 56 -2.96 -22.12 13.67
N GLN A 57 -1.75 -22.24 14.20
CA GLN A 57 -0.66 -21.34 13.91
C GLN A 57 0.05 -21.80 12.63
N ILE A 58 0.23 -20.86 11.70
CA ILE A 58 0.97 -21.09 10.46
C ILE A 58 2.11 -20.08 10.40
N LEU A 59 3.34 -20.60 10.33
CA LEU A 59 4.52 -19.77 10.16
C LEU A 59 4.75 -19.48 8.69
N ARG A 60 4.85 -18.20 8.34
CA ARG A 60 5.09 -17.73 6.98
C ARG A 60 6.43 -17.03 6.88
N PRO A 61 7.17 -17.22 5.77
CA PRO A 61 8.44 -16.55 5.60
C PRO A 61 8.26 -15.04 5.41
N GLN A 62 9.19 -14.32 5.99
CA GLN A 62 9.34 -12.87 5.82
C GLN A 62 10.83 -12.55 5.65
N LEU A 63 11.14 -11.53 4.87
CA LEU A 63 12.47 -10.96 4.74
C LEU A 63 12.44 -9.51 5.19
N ILE A 64 13.43 -9.09 5.95
CA ILE A 64 13.53 -7.72 6.48
C ILE A 64 14.88 -7.14 6.08
N ASN A 65 14.86 -5.97 5.46
CA ASN A 65 16.04 -5.13 5.24
C ASN A 65 15.88 -3.84 6.03
N GLN A 66 16.51 -3.76 7.19
CA GLN A 66 16.42 -2.59 8.06
C GLN A 66 17.05 -1.33 7.44
N LYS A 67 18.12 -1.49 6.66
CA LYS A 67 18.81 -0.36 6.02
C LYS A 67 17.94 0.35 4.98
N MET A 68 17.15 -0.41 4.24
CA MET A 68 16.21 0.11 3.23
C MET A 68 14.80 0.31 3.78
N SER A 69 14.57 0.00 5.05
CA SER A 69 13.23 -0.04 5.65
C SER A 69 12.25 -0.85 4.81
N CYS A 70 12.72 -1.97 4.23
CA CYS A 70 11.96 -2.82 3.33
C CYS A 70 11.63 -4.15 3.99
N THR A 71 10.38 -4.59 3.82
CA THR A 71 9.89 -5.88 4.27
C THR A 71 9.24 -6.63 3.12
N ILE A 72 9.60 -7.90 2.92
CA ILE A 72 8.94 -8.80 1.97
C ILE A 72 8.23 -9.90 2.77
N SER A 73 6.91 -10.00 2.63
CA SER A 73 6.07 -10.95 3.36
C SER A 73 5.40 -11.92 2.39
N LEU A 74 5.62 -13.23 2.60
CA LEU A 74 5.02 -14.28 1.77
C LEU A 74 3.81 -14.88 2.50
N LEU A 75 2.64 -14.35 2.20
CA LEU A 75 1.37 -14.74 2.80
C LEU A 75 0.65 -15.81 1.95
N PRO A 76 -0.36 -16.53 2.45
CA PRO A 76 -1.05 -17.59 1.69
C PRO A 76 -1.66 -17.14 0.36
N GLU A 77 -2.17 -15.92 0.31
CA GLU A 77 -2.91 -15.39 -0.86
C GLU A 77 -2.21 -14.21 -1.52
N ARG A 78 -1.07 -13.76 -0.98
CA ARG A 78 -0.33 -12.62 -1.53
C ARG A 78 1.12 -12.58 -1.12
N VAL A 79 1.92 -11.90 -1.91
CA VAL A 79 3.25 -11.43 -1.54
C VAL A 79 3.20 -9.92 -1.44
N ASP A 80 3.62 -9.39 -0.31
CA ASP A 80 3.73 -7.95 -0.07
C ASP A 80 5.21 -7.53 -0.02
N ILE A 81 5.57 -6.49 -0.76
CA ILE A 81 6.87 -5.79 -0.66
C ILE A 81 6.56 -4.37 -0.19
N GLU A 82 6.94 -4.06 1.04
CA GLU A 82 6.60 -2.80 1.69
C GLU A 82 7.86 -2.02 2.05
N PHE A 83 7.89 -0.74 1.68
CA PHE A 83 8.91 0.23 2.07
C PHE A 83 8.28 1.24 3.01
N SER A 84 8.93 1.47 4.16
CA SER A 84 8.52 2.48 5.14
C SER A 84 9.40 3.72 5.00
N ASN A 85 8.79 4.91 5.07
CA ASN A 85 9.46 6.21 4.96
C ASN A 85 10.36 6.34 3.70
N SER A 86 9.94 5.76 2.61
CA SER A 86 10.69 5.71 1.37
C SER A 86 9.79 5.97 0.17
N GLU A 87 10.37 6.54 -0.88
CA GLU A 87 9.72 6.71 -2.16
C GLU A 87 9.65 5.39 -2.94
N TYR A 88 8.99 5.43 -4.11
CA TYR A 88 8.96 4.31 -5.05
C TYR A 88 10.38 3.87 -5.44
N THR A 89 10.56 2.56 -5.61
CA THR A 89 11.87 2.01 -5.99
C THR A 89 11.75 1.04 -7.17
N ASP A 90 12.69 1.12 -8.09
CA ASP A 90 12.79 0.23 -9.26
C ASP A 90 13.20 -1.20 -8.87
N ASN A 91 13.76 -1.39 -7.67
CA ASN A 91 14.20 -2.71 -7.19
C ASN A 91 13.03 -3.69 -6.96
N VAL A 92 11.79 -3.20 -6.85
CA VAL A 92 10.61 -4.05 -6.63
C VAL A 92 10.45 -5.11 -7.71
N LEU A 93 10.62 -4.75 -8.97
CA LEU A 93 10.48 -5.69 -10.09
C LEU A 93 11.54 -6.79 -10.06
N ASP A 94 12.76 -6.46 -9.63
CA ASP A 94 13.83 -7.43 -9.47
C ASP A 94 13.54 -8.39 -8.29
N TYR A 95 13.03 -7.87 -7.17
CA TYR A 95 12.62 -8.71 -6.05
C TYR A 95 11.45 -9.62 -6.42
N LEU A 96 10.45 -9.11 -7.14
CA LEU A 96 9.33 -9.91 -7.63
C LEU A 96 9.79 -10.98 -8.60
N LYS A 97 10.68 -10.64 -9.54
CA LYS A 97 11.26 -11.61 -10.48
C LYS A 97 11.94 -12.75 -9.75
N ARG A 98 12.81 -12.46 -8.78
CA ARG A 98 13.49 -13.50 -7.98
C ARG A 98 12.51 -14.40 -7.23
N LEU A 99 11.44 -13.83 -6.66
CA LEU A 99 10.40 -14.59 -5.95
C LEU A 99 9.61 -15.47 -6.93
N ILE A 100 9.28 -14.95 -8.11
CA ILE A 100 8.61 -15.71 -9.17
C ILE A 100 9.50 -16.89 -9.60
N ASP A 101 10.79 -16.64 -9.86
CA ASP A 101 11.74 -17.66 -10.27
C ASP A 101 11.98 -18.72 -9.18
N LEU A 102 11.98 -18.31 -7.87
CA LEU A 102 12.19 -19.23 -6.74
C LEU A 102 10.99 -20.15 -6.48
N PHE A 103 9.77 -19.65 -6.63
CA PHE A 103 8.55 -20.30 -6.15
C PHE A 103 7.52 -20.55 -7.25
N GLU A 104 7.83 -20.22 -8.51
CA GLU A 104 6.88 -20.32 -9.64
C GLU A 104 5.56 -19.61 -9.37
N LEU A 105 5.65 -18.38 -8.78
CA LEU A 105 4.46 -17.63 -8.41
C LEU A 105 3.57 -17.35 -9.61
N ARG A 106 2.27 -17.58 -9.43
CA ARG A 106 1.23 -17.30 -10.42
C ARG A 106 0.40 -16.12 -9.95
N ILE A 107 0.27 -15.09 -10.80
CA ILE A 107 -0.28 -13.80 -10.40
C ILE A 107 -1.70 -13.64 -10.95
N SER A 108 -2.62 -13.30 -10.08
CA SER A 108 -4.04 -13.09 -10.40
C SER A 108 -4.48 -11.65 -10.27
N ILE A 109 -3.93 -10.91 -9.31
CA ILE A 109 -4.29 -9.53 -8.98
C ILE A 109 -3.03 -8.76 -8.61
N PHE A 110 -2.98 -7.48 -8.97
CA PHE A 110 -1.99 -6.51 -8.50
C PHE A 110 -2.64 -5.49 -7.58
N ALA A 111 -1.88 -4.98 -6.60
CA ALA A 111 -2.25 -3.79 -5.86
C ALA A 111 -1.02 -2.95 -5.49
N LEU A 112 -1.20 -1.63 -5.53
CA LEU A 112 -0.30 -0.65 -4.94
C LEU A 112 -1.06 0.11 -3.87
N ASN A 113 -0.54 0.09 -2.64
CA ASN A 113 -1.06 0.89 -1.54
C ASN A 113 0.00 1.89 -1.09
N THR A 114 -0.38 3.13 -0.90
CA THR A 114 0.49 4.17 -0.39
C THR A 114 -0.15 4.90 0.76
N ALA A 115 0.67 5.42 1.65
CA ALA A 115 0.27 6.35 2.69
C ALA A 115 1.21 7.55 2.67
N THR A 116 0.65 8.74 2.44
CA THR A 116 1.38 10.01 2.38
C THR A 116 0.81 10.98 3.39
N ILE A 117 1.67 11.69 4.13
CA ILE A 117 1.27 12.79 4.99
C ILE A 117 1.67 14.12 4.35
N LEU A 118 0.73 15.05 4.36
CA LEU A 118 0.95 16.48 4.15
C LEU A 118 0.96 17.15 5.52
N ASP A 119 2.08 17.73 5.88
CA ASP A 119 2.39 18.24 7.21
C ASP A 119 2.44 19.77 7.23
N ASN A 120 2.36 20.37 8.43
CA ASN A 120 2.50 21.82 8.64
C ASN A 120 1.47 22.65 7.85
N LEU A 121 0.22 22.18 7.80
CA LEU A 121 -0.88 22.89 7.17
C LEU A 121 -1.41 24.00 8.08
N SER A 122 -1.68 25.16 7.51
CA SER A 122 -2.39 26.24 8.18
C SER A 122 -3.88 25.92 8.34
N GLU A 123 -4.57 26.59 9.25
CA GLU A 123 -6.02 26.47 9.39
C GLU A 123 -6.77 26.86 8.10
N VAL A 124 -6.24 27.81 7.33
CA VAL A 124 -6.82 28.23 6.06
C VAL A 124 -6.75 27.12 5.02
N GLU A 125 -5.59 26.46 4.90
CA GLU A 125 -5.38 25.32 3.97
C GLU A 125 -6.29 24.14 4.34
N ILE A 126 -6.43 23.82 5.62
CA ILE A 126 -7.36 22.78 6.11
C ILE A 126 -8.80 23.14 5.74
N LYS A 127 -9.21 24.40 5.97
CA LYS A 127 -10.57 24.85 5.64
C LYS A 127 -10.85 24.81 4.13
N GLN A 128 -9.89 25.16 3.29
CA GLN A 128 -10.01 25.06 1.83
C GLN A 128 -10.20 23.61 1.39
N LEU A 129 -9.41 22.69 1.93
CA LEU A 129 -9.55 21.25 1.68
C LEU A 129 -10.91 20.74 2.10
N ASN A 130 -11.36 21.07 3.30
CA ASN A 130 -12.66 20.66 3.82
C ASN A 130 -13.79 21.15 2.87
N THR A 131 -13.76 22.39 2.48
CA THR A 131 -14.78 22.98 1.59
C THR A 131 -14.81 22.32 0.20
N LYS A 132 -13.66 21.94 -0.36
CA LYS A 132 -13.57 21.35 -1.70
C LYS A 132 -13.80 19.83 -1.72
N LEU A 133 -13.45 19.12 -0.65
CA LEU A 133 -13.51 17.67 -0.61
C LEU A 133 -14.76 17.13 0.06
N THR A 134 -15.38 17.91 0.94
CA THR A 134 -16.64 17.56 1.60
C THR A 134 -17.79 18.13 0.78
N PRO A 135 -18.78 17.35 0.35
CA PRO A 135 -19.98 17.90 -0.27
C PRO A 135 -20.68 18.81 0.75
N PRO A 136 -21.31 19.92 0.30
CA PRO A 136 -22.08 20.79 1.17
C PRO A 136 -23.32 20.04 1.66
N GLU A 137 -23.21 19.29 2.71
CA GLU A 137 -24.31 18.57 3.33
C GLU A 137 -24.64 19.20 4.67
N ASN A 138 -25.93 19.36 4.90
CA ASN A 138 -26.55 20.00 6.07
C ASN A 138 -26.37 19.24 7.40
N TYR A 139 -25.43 18.31 7.50
CA TYR A 139 -25.28 17.42 8.65
C TYR A 139 -24.24 17.84 9.67
N CYS A 140 -23.31 18.73 9.30
CA CYS A 140 -22.26 19.21 10.18
C CYS A 140 -22.16 20.73 10.11
N ASP A 141 -21.91 21.36 11.23
CA ASP A 141 -21.49 22.74 11.28
C ASP A 141 -20.06 22.86 10.74
N GLU A 142 -19.92 23.25 9.46
CA GLU A 142 -18.64 23.37 8.76
C GLU A 142 -17.63 24.29 9.48
N GLN A 143 -18.13 25.21 10.32
CA GLN A 143 -17.27 26.16 11.04
C GLN A 143 -16.53 25.51 12.22
N ASN A 144 -17.01 24.34 12.69
CA ASN A 144 -16.48 23.63 13.84
C ASN A 144 -15.97 22.20 13.49
N LEU A 145 -15.72 21.93 12.20
CA LEU A 145 -15.20 20.64 11.76
C LEU A 145 -13.76 20.46 12.23
N VAL A 146 -13.53 19.51 13.14
CA VAL A 146 -12.20 19.21 13.71
C VAL A 146 -11.50 18.09 12.94
N GLU A 147 -12.28 17.10 12.52
CA GLU A 147 -11.78 15.94 11.78
C GLU A 147 -12.73 15.58 10.64
N TYR A 148 -12.18 15.10 9.51
CA TYR A 148 -12.99 14.52 8.45
C TYR A 148 -12.24 13.37 7.78
N SER A 149 -13.00 12.48 7.15
CA SER A 149 -12.49 11.47 6.25
C SER A 149 -13.33 11.42 5.00
N SER A 150 -12.69 11.43 3.84
CA SER A 150 -13.34 11.33 2.53
C SER A 150 -12.75 10.18 1.74
N ARG A 151 -13.55 9.14 1.48
CA ARG A 151 -13.16 8.01 0.66
C ARG A 151 -13.87 8.08 -0.69
N ARG A 152 -13.10 7.96 -1.79
CA ARG A 152 -13.63 7.86 -3.16
C ARG A 152 -12.93 6.72 -3.88
N ILE A 153 -13.69 6.01 -4.72
CA ILE A 153 -13.17 4.97 -5.59
C ILE A 153 -13.66 5.26 -7.00
N SER A 154 -12.72 5.38 -7.92
CA SER A 154 -13.00 5.45 -9.35
C SER A 154 -12.52 4.18 -10.05
N ARG A 155 -13.08 3.91 -11.22
CA ARG A 155 -12.68 2.78 -12.06
C ARG A 155 -12.22 3.28 -13.42
N LYS A 156 -11.10 2.77 -13.91
CA LYS A 156 -10.59 3.06 -15.25
C LYS A 156 -10.05 1.79 -15.91
N VAL A 157 -9.89 1.83 -17.22
CA VAL A 157 -9.22 0.75 -17.98
C VAL A 157 -7.73 1.08 -18.02
N LEU A 158 -6.90 0.06 -17.82
CA LEU A 158 -5.48 0.10 -18.11
C LEU A 158 -5.25 -0.66 -19.42
N ASP A 159 -5.12 0.10 -20.51
CA ASP A 159 -5.06 -0.46 -21.87
C ASP A 159 -3.83 -1.37 -22.06
N ALA A 160 -2.69 -1.05 -21.45
CA ALA A 160 -1.45 -1.82 -21.58
C ALA A 160 -1.59 -3.29 -21.19
N ILE A 161 -2.45 -3.61 -20.22
CA ILE A 161 -2.73 -4.98 -19.78
C ILE A 161 -4.21 -5.39 -20.03
N SER A 162 -4.98 -4.53 -20.70
CA SER A 162 -6.42 -4.73 -21.01
C SER A 162 -7.28 -5.06 -19.79
N GLU A 163 -7.01 -4.41 -18.66
CA GLU A 163 -7.69 -4.69 -17.38
C GLU A 163 -8.40 -3.45 -16.80
N ASN A 164 -9.49 -3.74 -16.08
CA ASN A 164 -10.11 -2.73 -15.23
C ASN A 164 -9.33 -2.59 -13.92
N ILE A 165 -9.09 -1.35 -13.52
CA ILE A 165 -8.46 -1.04 -12.23
C ILE A 165 -9.36 -0.14 -11.41
N ASN A 166 -9.34 -0.35 -10.09
CA ASN A 166 -9.86 0.59 -9.12
C ASN A 166 -8.74 1.54 -8.70
N VAL A 167 -9.09 2.82 -8.57
CA VAL A 167 -8.26 3.85 -7.95
C VAL A 167 -9.05 4.37 -6.75
N GLY A 168 -8.72 3.85 -5.57
CA GLY A 168 -9.26 4.28 -4.30
C GLY A 168 -8.36 5.34 -3.68
N ARG A 169 -8.96 6.38 -3.12
CA ARG A 169 -8.28 7.34 -2.27
C ARG A 169 -9.09 7.56 -0.99
N ASN A 170 -8.39 7.65 0.12
CA ASN A 170 -8.94 8.09 1.40
C ASN A 170 -8.13 9.27 1.89
N ILE A 171 -8.80 10.38 2.21
CA ILE A 171 -8.18 11.58 2.72
C ILE A 171 -8.71 11.78 4.12
N THR A 172 -7.83 11.82 5.11
CA THR A 172 -8.17 11.98 6.51
C THR A 172 -7.45 13.21 7.08
N SER A 173 -8.21 14.13 7.65
CA SER A 173 -7.65 15.23 8.42
C SER A 173 -7.34 14.76 9.83
N ILE A 174 -6.12 15.02 10.30
CA ILE A 174 -5.65 14.64 11.62
C ILE A 174 -5.19 15.90 12.36
N ALA A 175 -5.82 16.22 13.48
CA ALA A 175 -5.34 17.25 14.40
C ALA A 175 -4.60 16.58 15.56
N GLN A 176 -3.29 16.80 15.67
CA GLN A 176 -2.50 16.31 16.80
C GLN A 176 -2.26 17.43 17.80
N VAL A 177 -2.66 17.20 19.04
CA VAL A 177 -2.32 18.07 20.16
C VAL A 177 -1.00 17.60 20.76
N ILE A 178 0.06 18.39 20.60
CA ILE A 178 1.35 18.13 21.25
C ILE A 178 1.36 18.82 22.60
N GLU A 179 2.03 18.20 23.59
CA GLU A 179 2.24 18.82 24.91
C GLU A 179 2.77 20.24 24.77
N GLY A 180 2.04 21.23 25.32
CA GLY A 180 2.38 22.64 25.22
C GLY A 180 1.46 23.48 24.35
N GLN A 181 0.31 22.96 23.88
CA GLN A 181 -0.73 23.66 23.10
C GLN A 181 -0.42 23.91 21.62
N GLN A 182 0.55 23.26 21.03
CA GLN A 182 0.74 23.32 19.59
C GLN A 182 -0.14 22.29 18.90
N VAL A 183 -1.11 22.75 18.11
CA VAL A 183 -1.91 21.88 17.23
C VAL A 183 -1.15 21.75 15.91
N ILE A 184 -0.78 20.52 15.56
CA ILE A 184 -0.24 20.22 14.23
C ILE A 184 -1.39 19.69 13.39
N ASN A 185 -1.69 20.40 12.31
CA ASN A 185 -2.67 19.98 11.33
C ASN A 185 -1.98 19.17 10.24
N GLN A 186 -2.43 17.94 10.08
CA GLN A 186 -1.92 16.99 9.09
C GLN A 186 -3.05 16.44 8.24
N ILE A 187 -2.73 16.10 7.01
CA ILE A 187 -3.61 15.33 6.13
C ILE A 187 -2.90 14.05 5.75
N GLN A 188 -3.54 12.94 6.02
CA GLN A 188 -3.12 11.65 5.49
C GLN A 188 -3.91 11.35 4.22
N VAL A 189 -3.16 10.99 3.17
CA VAL A 189 -3.67 10.53 1.88
C VAL A 189 -3.29 9.07 1.74
N ASP A 190 -4.28 8.18 1.81
CA ASP A 190 -4.10 6.76 1.52
C ASP A 190 -4.60 6.49 0.11
N THR A 191 -3.78 5.85 -0.72
CA THR A 191 -4.16 5.43 -2.05
C THR A 191 -4.16 3.90 -2.13
N ASP A 192 -5.19 3.33 -2.77
CA ASP A 192 -5.33 1.90 -3.03
C ASP A 192 -5.67 1.72 -4.52
N ILE A 193 -4.68 1.27 -5.29
CA ILE A 193 -4.83 1.02 -6.73
C ILE A 193 -4.70 -0.47 -6.96
N ASN A 194 -5.73 -1.10 -7.54
CA ASN A 194 -5.72 -2.54 -7.73
C ASN A 194 -6.43 -2.96 -9.03
N THR A 195 -5.97 -4.09 -9.62
CA THR A 195 -6.70 -4.75 -10.69
C THR A 195 -7.91 -5.47 -10.13
N LEU A 196 -8.96 -5.63 -10.96
CA LEU A 196 -10.14 -6.42 -10.60
C LEU A 196 -9.93 -7.88 -11.01
N GLY A 197 -10.45 -8.80 -10.23
CA GLY A 197 -10.45 -10.21 -10.61
C GLY A 197 -10.60 -11.19 -9.45
N GLU A 198 -10.53 -12.46 -9.82
CA GLU A 198 -10.60 -13.58 -8.90
C GLU A 198 -9.21 -14.15 -8.65
N LEU A 199 -8.89 -14.52 -7.41
CA LEU A 199 -7.62 -15.15 -7.03
C LEU A 199 -7.33 -16.47 -7.75
N THR A 200 -8.35 -17.06 -8.38
CA THR A 200 -8.23 -18.35 -9.06
C THR A 200 -7.79 -18.28 -10.51
N LYS A 201 -7.80 -17.08 -11.11
CA LYS A 201 -7.42 -16.87 -12.51
C LYS A 201 -6.00 -16.32 -12.59
N GLU A 202 -5.07 -17.18 -12.93
CA GLU A 202 -3.70 -16.77 -13.27
C GLU A 202 -3.74 -16.00 -14.59
N ARG A 203 -3.30 -14.72 -14.57
CA ARG A 203 -3.52 -13.83 -15.72
C ARG A 203 -2.30 -13.01 -16.11
N PHE A 204 -1.37 -12.83 -15.18
CA PHE A 204 -0.33 -11.83 -15.34
C PHE A 204 1.07 -12.42 -15.26
N ASP A 205 1.94 -11.87 -16.07
CA ASP A 205 3.38 -12.08 -16.06
C ASP A 205 4.14 -10.89 -15.48
N LEU A 206 5.46 -10.92 -15.55
CA LEU A 206 6.32 -9.86 -15.01
C LEU A 206 6.22 -8.56 -15.81
N ASP A 207 5.94 -8.62 -17.13
CA ASP A 207 5.79 -7.42 -17.96
C ASP A 207 4.49 -6.70 -17.61
N ALA A 208 3.39 -7.42 -17.43
CA ALA A 208 2.15 -6.86 -16.91
C ALA A 208 2.32 -6.25 -15.51
N CYS A 209 3.17 -6.85 -14.68
CA CYS A 209 3.56 -6.34 -13.36
C CYS A 209 4.21 -4.97 -13.46
N ARG A 210 5.17 -4.82 -14.38
CA ARG A 210 5.87 -3.55 -14.64
C ARG A 210 4.89 -2.47 -15.07
N GLU A 211 4.11 -2.73 -16.12
CA GLU A 211 3.13 -1.79 -16.66
C GLU A 211 2.13 -1.32 -15.59
N PHE A 212 1.65 -2.26 -14.76
CA PHE A 212 0.73 -1.92 -13.69
C PHE A 212 1.38 -1.02 -12.63
N PHE A 213 2.55 -1.39 -12.09
CA PHE A 213 3.16 -0.63 -10.99
C PHE A 213 3.67 0.74 -11.43
N GLU A 214 4.18 0.89 -12.65
CA GLU A 214 4.56 2.19 -13.22
C GLU A 214 3.34 3.11 -13.35
N MET A 215 2.24 2.61 -13.91
CA MET A 215 0.99 3.37 -14.01
C MET A 215 0.42 3.70 -12.63
N ALA A 216 0.42 2.74 -11.69
CA ALA A 216 -0.12 2.94 -10.35
C ALA A 216 0.68 3.98 -9.57
N ALA A 217 2.02 3.95 -9.65
CA ALA A 217 2.89 4.96 -9.03
C ALA A 217 2.65 6.36 -9.59
N ASN A 218 2.49 6.50 -10.91
CA ASN A 218 2.17 7.78 -11.54
C ASN A 218 0.78 8.27 -11.12
N THR A 219 -0.21 7.37 -11.08
CA THR A 219 -1.58 7.71 -10.64
C THR A 219 -1.60 8.16 -9.18
N ASP A 220 -0.83 7.54 -8.29
CA ASP A 220 -0.72 7.97 -6.90
C ASP A 220 -0.11 9.37 -6.78
N LYS A 221 0.98 9.64 -7.51
CA LYS A 221 1.58 10.98 -7.57
C LYS A 221 0.58 12.03 -8.02
N ASP A 222 -0.21 11.74 -9.05
CA ASP A 222 -1.25 12.64 -9.54
C ASP A 222 -2.34 12.90 -8.49
N VAL A 223 -2.75 11.85 -7.75
CA VAL A 223 -3.72 12.00 -6.65
C VAL A 223 -3.19 12.94 -5.57
N VAL A 224 -1.95 12.77 -5.15
CA VAL A 224 -1.33 13.62 -4.12
C VAL A 224 -1.13 15.05 -4.62
N ASN A 225 -0.60 15.23 -5.83
CA ASN A 225 -0.39 16.55 -6.43
C ASN A 225 -1.70 17.33 -6.57
N ASN A 226 -2.80 16.68 -6.99
CA ASN A 226 -4.12 17.31 -7.05
C ASN A 226 -4.61 17.80 -5.67
N ILE A 227 -4.24 17.13 -4.60
CA ILE A 227 -4.56 17.59 -3.23
C ILE A 227 -3.69 18.77 -2.84
N GLU A 228 -2.41 18.74 -3.18
CA GLU A 228 -1.50 19.87 -2.98
C GLU A 228 -1.95 21.13 -3.73
N GLU A 229 -2.43 20.98 -4.97
CA GLU A 229 -3.01 22.10 -5.74
C GLU A 229 -4.25 22.69 -5.08
N ILE A 230 -5.11 21.86 -4.47
CA ILE A 230 -6.28 22.36 -3.73
C ILE A 230 -5.87 23.21 -2.53
N VAL A 231 -4.78 22.84 -1.87
CA VAL A 231 -4.25 23.52 -0.68
C VAL A 231 -3.59 24.86 -1.06
N ASN A 232 -2.86 24.88 -2.17
CA ASN A 232 -2.03 26.04 -2.59
C ASN A 232 -2.78 27.08 -3.44
N VAL A 233 -4.10 27.01 -3.59
CA VAL A 233 -4.86 28.04 -4.33
C VAL A 233 -5.02 29.27 -3.44
N ASP A 234 -4.27 30.35 -3.77
CA ASP A 234 -4.37 31.70 -3.21
C ASP A 234 -5.78 32.31 -3.34
#